data_8e52b22137c4463f1d19718c8a79522f
#
_entry.id   8e52b22137c4463f1d19718c8a79522f
#
_cell.length_a   1.000
_cell.length_b   1.000
_cell.length_c   1.000
_cell.angle_alpha   90.00
_cell.angle_beta   90.00
_cell.angle_gamma   90.00
#
_symmetry.space_group_name_H-M   'P 1'
#
loop_
_entity.id
_entity.type
_entity.pdbx_description
1 polymer ?
#
loop_
_entity_poly.entity_id
_entity_poly.type
_entity_poly.pdbx_seq_one_letter_code
_entity_poly.pdbx_strand_id
1 'polypeptide(L)'
;MAGSLKEKLKNLIMYDDIKNLNDAMREIQREKPDVVVDDYIQLIKTESRYNKDRRFEIEDILVEYKWVCKKENCAALLVSQLNREIEKRLEPRPRLADFAESGTIEQTAETALLVFYGYNFNDDKYNKYEIEVICDKARYGKVGTYVMGFNGNKCKFYSSPDQAQNALVNDYNKNKIQIDKNRAMPNVPNNF
;
A
#
# COMPACT_ATOMS: atom_id res chain seq x y z
N MET A 1 2.00 26.93 -6.72
CA MET A 1 3.43 26.60 -6.54
C MET A 1 3.52 25.26 -5.79
N ALA A 2 4.17 24.28 -6.38
CA ALA A 2 4.41 23.01 -5.67
C ALA A 2 5.52 23.28 -4.64
N GLY A 3 5.21 23.23 -3.35
CA GLY A 3 6.23 23.26 -2.30
C GLY A 3 7.29 22.20 -2.58
N SER A 4 8.54 22.40 -2.16
CA SER A 4 9.61 21.44 -2.40
C SER A 4 9.21 20.08 -1.80
N LEU A 5 9.64 18.97 -2.40
CA LEU A 5 9.37 17.63 -1.90
C LEU A 5 9.78 17.50 -0.42
N LYS A 6 10.88 18.13 -0.05
CA LYS A 6 11.38 18.22 1.33
C LYS A 6 10.36 18.80 2.31
N GLU A 7 9.62 19.84 1.89
CA GLU A 7 8.58 20.47 2.72
C GLU A 7 7.38 19.53 2.94
N LYS A 8 6.99 18.79 1.89
CA LYS A 8 5.88 17.83 1.97
C LYS A 8 6.20 16.62 2.84
N LEU A 9 7.45 16.23 2.91
CA LEU A 9 7.90 15.05 3.63
C LEU A 9 8.59 15.35 4.96
N LYS A 10 8.51 16.60 5.45
CA LYS A 10 9.21 17.04 6.67
C LYS A 10 8.82 16.24 7.94
N ASN A 11 7.62 15.67 7.97
CA ASN A 11 7.11 14.87 9.07
C ASN A 11 7.22 13.35 8.81
N LEU A 12 7.87 12.93 7.71
CA LEU A 12 8.10 11.53 7.40
C LEU A 12 9.49 11.13 7.86
N ILE A 13 9.55 10.14 8.75
CA ILE A 13 10.78 9.47 9.16
C ILE A 13 10.76 8.08 8.55
N MET A 14 11.84 7.66 7.91
CA MET A 14 11.95 6.36 7.26
C MET A 14 13.14 5.60 7.84
N TYR A 15 12.91 4.33 8.15
CA TYR A 15 13.90 3.37 8.59
C TYR A 15 13.96 2.21 7.60
N ASP A 16 15.13 1.80 7.19
CA ASP A 16 15.37 0.65 6.31
C ASP A 16 16.22 -0.45 6.95
N ASP A 17 16.65 -0.23 8.19
CA ASP A 17 17.54 -1.09 8.95
C ASP A 17 16.89 -1.80 10.15
N ILE A 18 15.65 -1.46 10.50
CA ILE A 18 14.92 -2.10 11.61
C ILE A 18 14.44 -3.49 11.17
N LYS A 19 14.96 -4.54 11.84
CA LYS A 19 14.68 -5.94 11.49
C LYS A 19 14.00 -6.73 12.58
N ASN A 20 14.00 -6.24 13.81
CA ASN A 20 13.38 -6.93 14.93
C ASN A 20 12.34 -6.08 15.64
N LEU A 21 11.39 -6.76 16.29
CA LEU A 21 10.25 -6.15 16.96
C LEU A 21 10.67 -5.18 18.06
N ASN A 22 11.67 -5.52 18.88
CA ASN A 22 12.10 -4.69 20.00
C ASN A 22 12.68 -3.35 19.53
N ASP A 23 13.44 -3.35 18.42
CA ASP A 23 13.96 -2.13 17.84
C ASP A 23 12.82 -1.26 17.28
N ALA A 24 11.85 -1.86 16.57
CA ALA A 24 10.67 -1.14 16.10
C ALA A 24 9.91 -0.48 17.26
N MET A 25 9.64 -1.22 18.34
CA MET A 25 8.94 -0.68 19.51
C MET A 25 9.71 0.47 20.17
N ARG A 26 11.05 0.38 20.22
CA ARG A 26 11.92 1.42 20.78
C ARG A 26 11.88 2.71 19.96
N GLU A 27 11.94 2.59 18.62
CA GLU A 27 11.84 3.73 17.74
C GLU A 27 10.47 4.42 17.81
N ILE A 28 9.38 3.67 17.85
CA ILE A 28 8.03 4.23 18.02
C ILE A 28 7.93 5.02 19.33
N GLN A 29 8.47 4.48 20.41
CA GLN A 29 8.45 5.17 21.71
C GLN A 29 9.34 6.42 21.74
N ARG A 30 10.44 6.44 20.97
CA ARG A 30 11.34 7.58 20.85
C ARG A 30 10.73 8.70 20.00
N GLU A 31 10.23 8.37 18.84
CA GLU A 31 9.72 9.34 17.86
C GLU A 31 8.30 9.82 18.16
N LYS A 32 7.51 9.01 18.87
CA LYS A 32 6.10 9.28 19.20
C LYS A 32 5.27 9.75 18.00
N PRO A 33 5.24 8.98 16.91
CA PRO A 33 4.54 9.36 15.69
C PRO A 33 3.02 9.33 15.88
N ASP A 34 2.28 10.07 15.05
CA ASP A 34 0.83 9.92 14.95
C ASP A 34 0.44 8.62 14.24
N VAL A 35 1.24 8.21 13.24
CA VAL A 35 1.01 7.00 12.44
C VAL A 35 2.32 6.28 12.22
N VAL A 36 2.30 4.96 12.42
CA VAL A 36 3.37 4.03 12.04
C VAL A 36 2.92 3.24 10.83
N VAL A 37 3.80 3.10 9.84
CA VAL A 37 3.59 2.21 8.69
C VAL A 37 4.71 1.19 8.67
N ASP A 38 4.34 -0.11 8.63
CA ASP A 38 5.31 -1.20 8.54
C ASP A 38 5.02 -2.05 7.28
N ASP A 39 5.99 -2.12 6.38
CA ASP A 39 5.90 -2.82 5.11
C ASP A 39 7.04 -3.84 4.99
N TYR A 40 6.80 -5.06 5.32
CA TYR A 40 5.58 -5.76 5.77
C TYR A 40 5.89 -6.66 6.99
N ILE A 41 4.86 -6.98 7.78
CA ILE A 41 5.03 -7.63 9.10
C ILE A 41 5.73 -8.99 9.05
N GLN A 42 5.69 -9.70 7.93
CA GLN A 42 6.39 -10.97 7.77
C GLN A 42 7.92 -10.82 7.70
N LEU A 43 8.47 -9.61 7.58
CA LEU A 43 9.93 -9.38 7.66
C LEU A 43 10.41 -9.17 9.09
N ILE A 44 9.53 -8.79 10.00
CA ILE A 44 9.88 -8.54 11.40
C ILE A 44 10.23 -9.86 12.09
N LYS A 45 11.33 -9.86 12.83
CA LYS A 45 11.77 -10.97 13.66
C LYS A 45 11.44 -10.72 15.11
N THR A 46 11.01 -11.75 15.82
CA THR A 46 10.87 -11.74 17.28
C THR A 46 12.08 -12.39 17.93
N GLU A 47 12.46 -11.97 19.12
CA GLU A 47 13.52 -12.61 19.90
C GLU A 47 13.00 -13.90 20.58
N SER A 48 12.36 -14.77 19.83
CA SER A 48 11.92 -16.05 20.39
C SER A 48 13.11 -16.98 20.59
N ARG A 49 13.34 -17.38 21.84
CA ARG A 49 14.38 -18.37 22.23
C ARG A 49 14.03 -19.80 21.83
N TYR A 50 12.84 -20.03 21.30
CA TYR A 50 12.34 -21.34 20.88
C TYR A 50 11.87 -21.24 19.43
N ASN A 51 11.96 -22.36 18.68
CA ASN A 51 11.36 -22.50 17.35
C ASN A 51 9.83 -22.38 17.46
N LYS A 52 9.33 -21.16 17.56
CA LYS A 52 7.89 -20.88 17.50
C LYS A 52 7.39 -21.06 16.06
N ASP A 53 6.20 -21.63 15.91
CA ASP A 53 5.45 -21.56 14.68
C ASP A 53 5.28 -20.07 14.27
N ARG A 54 5.50 -19.77 12.99
CA ARG A 54 5.42 -18.39 12.46
C ARG A 54 4.11 -17.69 12.82
N ARG A 55 3.02 -18.41 13.00
CA ARG A 55 1.75 -17.87 13.47
C ARG A 55 1.83 -17.19 14.83
N PHE A 56 2.51 -17.82 15.77
CA PHE A 56 2.71 -17.22 17.11
C PHE A 56 3.63 -16.01 17.08
N GLU A 57 4.61 -15.97 16.16
CA GLU A 57 5.44 -14.78 15.98
C GLU A 57 4.63 -13.60 15.43
N ILE A 58 3.76 -13.83 14.45
CA ILE A 58 2.85 -12.79 13.93
C ILE A 58 1.89 -12.32 15.02
N GLU A 59 1.39 -13.24 15.85
CA GLU A 59 0.56 -12.87 16.99
C GLU A 59 1.29 -11.95 17.97
N ASP A 60 2.51 -12.30 18.36
CA ASP A 60 3.34 -11.48 19.23
C ASP A 60 3.56 -10.08 18.62
N ILE A 61 3.88 -10.00 17.31
CA ILE A 61 4.06 -8.74 16.60
C ILE A 61 2.79 -7.88 16.68
N LEU A 62 1.63 -8.44 16.35
CA LEU A 62 0.36 -7.71 16.34
C LEU A 62 -0.03 -7.23 17.75
N VAL A 63 0.21 -8.03 18.76
CA VAL A 63 -0.07 -7.67 20.17
C VAL A 63 0.81 -6.53 20.62
N GLU A 64 2.12 -6.56 20.32
CA GLU A 64 3.06 -5.50 20.66
C GLU A 64 2.73 -4.18 19.94
N TYR A 65 2.42 -4.23 18.64
CA TYR A 65 1.95 -3.04 17.92
C TYR A 65 0.68 -2.45 18.54
N LYS A 66 -0.29 -3.29 18.88
CA LYS A 66 -1.51 -2.84 19.55
C LYS A 66 -1.23 -2.19 20.91
N TRP A 67 -0.30 -2.75 21.65
CA TRP A 67 0.10 -2.24 22.96
C TRP A 67 0.81 -0.89 22.86
N VAL A 68 1.82 -0.78 21.98
CA VAL A 68 2.58 0.46 21.80
C VAL A 68 1.70 1.56 21.25
N CYS A 69 0.82 1.27 20.29
CA CYS A 69 -0.12 2.24 19.74
C CYS A 69 -1.06 2.81 20.80
N LYS A 70 -1.57 1.94 21.69
CA LYS A 70 -2.39 2.39 22.81
C LYS A 70 -1.60 3.25 23.79
N LYS A 71 -0.35 2.86 24.09
CA LYS A 71 0.52 3.56 25.04
C LYS A 71 0.94 4.94 24.52
N GLU A 72 1.35 5.03 23.26
CA GLU A 72 1.87 6.24 22.65
C GLU A 72 0.78 7.06 21.92
N ASN A 73 -0.48 6.61 21.97
CA ASN A 73 -1.64 7.25 21.31
C ASN A 73 -1.42 7.47 19.80
N CYS A 74 -0.94 6.44 19.11
CA CYS A 74 -0.72 6.45 17.66
C CYS A 74 -1.54 5.37 16.95
N ALA A 75 -1.61 5.42 15.62
CA ALA A 75 -2.18 4.38 14.78
C ALA A 75 -1.08 3.57 14.10
N ALA A 76 -1.28 2.26 13.88
CA ALA A 76 -0.41 1.45 13.05
C ALA A 76 -1.13 0.95 11.79
N LEU A 77 -0.52 1.17 10.65
CA LEU A 77 -0.86 0.59 9.36
C LEU A 77 0.16 -0.51 9.05
N LEU A 78 -0.24 -1.76 9.22
CA LEU A 78 0.62 -2.92 9.03
C LEU A 78 0.30 -3.58 7.70
N VAL A 79 1.27 -3.63 6.80
CA VAL A 79 1.14 -4.34 5.53
C VAL A 79 1.35 -5.83 5.77
N SER A 80 0.51 -6.66 5.21
CA SER A 80 0.59 -8.11 5.31
C SER A 80 0.39 -8.78 3.97
N GLN A 81 1.17 -9.80 3.70
CA GLN A 81 1.06 -10.60 2.48
C GLN A 81 -0.18 -11.50 2.54
N LEU A 82 -0.83 -11.68 1.40
CA LEU A 82 -1.90 -12.66 1.23
C LEU A 82 -1.35 -14.05 0.89
N ASN A 83 -2.12 -15.08 1.21
CA ASN A 83 -1.81 -16.45 0.83
C ASN A 83 -1.95 -16.62 -0.70
N ARG A 84 -0.94 -17.23 -1.33
CA ARG A 84 -0.93 -17.47 -2.80
C ARG A 84 -2.02 -18.42 -3.29
N GLU A 85 -2.70 -19.17 -2.40
CA GLU A 85 -3.83 -20.02 -2.77
C GLU A 85 -4.99 -19.25 -3.41
N ILE A 86 -5.06 -17.93 -3.19
CA ILE A 86 -6.04 -17.05 -3.84
C ILE A 86 -5.91 -17.07 -5.37
N GLU A 87 -4.69 -17.18 -5.91
CA GLU A 87 -4.42 -17.20 -7.35
C GLU A 87 -5.00 -18.43 -8.06
N LYS A 88 -5.26 -19.51 -7.31
CA LYS A 88 -5.84 -20.76 -7.83
C LYS A 88 -7.37 -20.74 -7.92
N ARG A 89 -8.02 -19.71 -7.41
CA ARG A 89 -9.48 -19.60 -7.42
C ARG A 89 -10.00 -19.09 -8.76
N LEU A 90 -11.19 -19.52 -9.12
CA LEU A 90 -11.92 -18.95 -10.25
C LEU A 90 -12.21 -17.45 -10.04
N GLU A 91 -12.45 -17.06 -8.80
CA GLU A 91 -12.66 -15.68 -8.36
C GLU A 91 -11.52 -15.31 -7.38
N PRO A 92 -10.43 -14.68 -7.86
CA PRO A 92 -9.26 -14.36 -7.05
C PRO A 92 -9.44 -13.12 -6.19
N ARG A 93 -10.67 -12.64 -6.00
CA ARG A 93 -10.98 -11.50 -5.16
C ARG A 93 -10.67 -11.84 -3.70
N PRO A 94 -9.83 -11.07 -3.01
CA PRO A 94 -9.36 -11.40 -1.68
C PRO A 94 -10.45 -11.27 -0.61
N ARG A 95 -10.29 -12.03 0.46
CA ARG A 95 -11.14 -12.05 1.65
C ARG A 95 -10.27 -12.01 2.90
N LEU A 96 -10.84 -11.71 4.04
CA LEU A 96 -10.14 -11.67 5.33
C LEU A 96 -9.39 -12.98 5.64
N ALA A 97 -9.98 -14.12 5.29
CA ALA A 97 -9.37 -15.44 5.46
C ALA A 97 -8.12 -15.70 4.56
N ASP A 98 -7.81 -14.80 3.64
CA ASP A 98 -6.68 -14.93 2.73
C ASP A 98 -5.39 -14.28 3.26
N PHE A 99 -5.45 -13.57 4.38
CA PHE A 99 -4.22 -13.17 5.04
C PHE A 99 -3.38 -14.39 5.39
N ALA A 100 -2.10 -14.35 5.06
CA ALA A 100 -1.16 -15.30 5.61
C ALA A 100 -1.25 -15.24 7.13
N GLU A 101 -1.43 -16.37 7.80
CA GLU A 101 -1.68 -16.46 9.27
C GLU A 101 -3.04 -15.83 9.69
N SER A 102 -4.07 -16.00 8.87
CA SER A 102 -5.36 -15.30 8.90
C SER A 102 -6.07 -15.22 10.25
N GLY A 103 -6.07 -16.30 11.03
CA GLY A 103 -6.82 -16.34 12.29
C GLY A 103 -6.39 -15.26 13.29
N THR A 104 -5.10 -15.03 13.43
CA THR A 104 -4.55 -14.04 14.36
C THR A 104 -4.77 -12.61 13.88
N ILE A 105 -4.53 -12.36 12.58
CA ILE A 105 -4.77 -11.04 11.97
C ILE A 105 -6.26 -10.69 12.07
N GLU A 106 -7.13 -11.66 11.76
CA GLU A 106 -8.56 -11.48 11.86
C GLU A 106 -9.02 -11.11 13.27
N GLN A 107 -8.47 -11.72 14.30
CA GLN A 107 -8.86 -11.43 15.67
C GLN A 107 -8.31 -10.10 16.16
N THR A 108 -7.07 -9.76 15.83
CA THR A 108 -6.33 -8.65 16.44
C THR A 108 -6.56 -7.32 15.74
N ALA A 109 -6.65 -7.29 14.41
CA ALA A 109 -6.83 -6.05 13.65
C ALA A 109 -8.16 -5.36 13.99
N GLU A 110 -8.14 -4.04 14.17
CA GLU A 110 -9.35 -3.22 14.33
C GLU A 110 -10.05 -3.01 13.00
N THR A 111 -9.26 -2.85 11.92
CA THR A 111 -9.72 -2.71 10.54
C THR A 111 -8.84 -3.56 9.66
N ALA A 112 -9.43 -4.26 8.69
CA ALA A 112 -8.70 -4.99 7.66
C ALA A 112 -9.12 -4.49 6.28
N LEU A 113 -8.12 -4.03 5.52
CA LEU A 113 -8.27 -3.54 4.16
C LEU A 113 -7.54 -4.50 3.22
N LEU A 114 -8.20 -4.90 2.15
CA LEU A 114 -7.65 -5.75 1.11
C LEU A 114 -7.64 -4.95 -0.19
N VAL A 115 -6.53 -4.98 -0.90
CA VAL A 115 -6.37 -4.28 -2.18
C VAL A 115 -6.45 -5.30 -3.30
N PHE A 116 -7.36 -5.09 -4.23
CA PHE A 116 -7.57 -5.99 -5.36
C PHE A 116 -7.47 -5.25 -6.69
N TYR A 117 -6.46 -5.61 -7.47
CA TYR A 117 -6.32 -5.16 -8.84
C TYR A 117 -6.64 -6.32 -9.79
N GLY A 118 -7.93 -6.45 -10.11
CA GLY A 118 -8.47 -7.61 -10.85
C GLY A 118 -7.88 -7.77 -12.26
N TYR A 119 -7.48 -6.68 -12.91
CA TYR A 119 -6.88 -6.69 -14.24
C TYR A 119 -5.65 -7.60 -14.36
N ASN A 120 -4.87 -7.76 -13.29
CA ASN A 120 -3.72 -8.66 -13.26
C ASN A 120 -4.10 -10.14 -13.34
N PHE A 121 -5.34 -10.49 -13.03
CA PHE A 121 -5.83 -11.88 -13.04
C PHE A 121 -6.61 -12.20 -14.30
N ASN A 122 -7.39 -11.25 -14.82
CA ASN A 122 -8.18 -11.42 -16.04
C ASN A 122 -8.46 -10.05 -16.65
N ASP A 123 -7.76 -9.74 -17.73
CA ASP A 123 -7.83 -8.46 -18.45
C ASP A 123 -9.10 -8.30 -19.32
N ASP A 124 -9.76 -9.40 -19.68
CA ASP A 124 -11.05 -9.36 -20.36
C ASP A 124 -12.21 -9.03 -19.40
N LYS A 125 -12.08 -9.43 -18.12
CA LYS A 125 -13.13 -9.27 -17.12
C LYS A 125 -13.03 -7.97 -16.34
N TYR A 126 -11.83 -7.50 -16.05
CA TYR A 126 -11.58 -6.39 -15.15
C TYR A 126 -11.03 -5.16 -15.87
N ASN A 127 -11.47 -3.98 -15.45
CA ASN A 127 -11.01 -2.73 -16.00
C ASN A 127 -9.58 -2.42 -15.51
N LYS A 128 -8.65 -2.15 -16.45
CA LYS A 128 -7.25 -1.83 -16.12
C LYS A 128 -7.05 -0.51 -15.38
N TYR A 129 -8.07 0.33 -15.32
CA TYR A 129 -8.03 1.61 -14.60
C TYR A 129 -8.71 1.54 -13.24
N GLU A 130 -9.08 0.35 -12.82
CA GLU A 130 -9.85 0.11 -11.60
C GLU A 130 -9.08 -0.71 -10.59
N ILE A 131 -9.15 -0.28 -9.33
CA ILE A 131 -8.65 -1.02 -8.18
C ILE A 131 -9.70 -0.96 -7.08
N GLU A 132 -9.91 -2.08 -6.41
CA GLU A 132 -10.82 -2.16 -5.28
C GLU A 132 -10.05 -2.11 -3.97
N VAL A 133 -10.52 -1.29 -3.03
CA VAL A 133 -10.12 -1.34 -1.62
C VAL A 133 -11.29 -1.92 -0.85
N ILE A 134 -11.13 -3.14 -0.39
CA ILE A 134 -12.16 -3.92 0.29
C ILE A 134 -11.94 -3.81 1.80
N CYS A 135 -12.83 -3.12 2.49
CA CYS A 135 -12.86 -3.13 3.94
C CYS A 135 -13.67 -4.35 4.39
N ASP A 136 -12.98 -5.44 4.73
CA ASP A 136 -13.64 -6.71 5.10
C ASP A 136 -13.84 -6.86 6.61
N LYS A 137 -13.15 -6.02 7.40
CA LYS A 137 -13.35 -5.86 8.84
C LYS A 137 -13.26 -4.39 9.23
N ALA A 138 -14.20 -3.92 10.06
CA ALA A 138 -14.16 -2.61 10.68
C ALA A 138 -14.86 -2.67 12.04
N ARG A 139 -14.08 -2.62 13.14
CA ARG A 139 -14.64 -2.68 14.50
C ARG A 139 -15.48 -1.43 14.82
N TYR A 140 -15.06 -0.27 14.33
CA TYR A 140 -15.69 1.02 14.61
C TYR A 140 -16.27 1.70 13.37
N GLY A 141 -16.39 0.98 12.26
CA GLY A 141 -16.84 1.52 10.98
C GLY A 141 -17.77 0.58 10.23
N LYS A 142 -17.89 0.83 8.92
CA LYS A 142 -18.68 -0.01 8.01
C LYS A 142 -17.75 -0.80 7.10
N VAL A 143 -18.06 -2.07 6.92
CA VAL A 143 -17.45 -2.89 5.87
C VAL A 143 -18.01 -2.51 4.51
N GLY A 144 -17.24 -2.70 3.46
CA GLY A 144 -17.67 -2.38 2.10
C GLY A 144 -16.52 -2.34 1.13
N THR A 145 -16.83 -2.16 -0.15
CA THR A 145 -15.85 -2.04 -1.23
C THR A 145 -15.84 -0.62 -1.77
N TYR A 146 -14.65 -0.05 -1.89
CA TYR A 146 -14.41 1.26 -2.46
C TYR A 146 -13.67 1.07 -3.79
N VAL A 147 -14.30 1.51 -4.88
CA VAL A 147 -13.71 1.45 -6.21
C VAL A 147 -12.95 2.74 -6.46
N MET A 148 -11.66 2.64 -6.79
CA MET A 148 -10.78 3.75 -7.07
C MET A 148 -10.19 3.64 -8.47
N GLY A 149 -9.76 4.76 -9.04
CA GLY A 149 -8.98 4.75 -10.25
C GLY A 149 -7.52 4.41 -9.97
N PHE A 150 -6.90 3.62 -10.87
CA PHE A 150 -5.50 3.24 -10.76
C PHE A 150 -4.80 3.28 -12.11
N ASN A 151 -3.61 3.85 -12.15
CA ASN A 151 -2.71 3.77 -13.28
C ASN A 151 -1.48 2.97 -12.87
N GLY A 152 -1.44 1.69 -13.24
CA GLY A 152 -0.35 0.78 -12.88
C GLY A 152 1.02 1.22 -13.40
N ASN A 153 1.09 1.83 -14.60
CA ASN A 153 2.35 2.31 -15.18
C ASN A 153 3.01 3.45 -14.37
N LYS A 154 2.21 4.18 -13.58
CA LYS A 154 2.67 5.31 -12.77
C LYS A 154 2.52 5.07 -11.27
N CYS A 155 2.01 3.92 -10.87
CA CYS A 155 1.63 3.61 -9.48
C CYS A 155 0.78 4.74 -8.86
N LYS A 156 -0.17 5.29 -9.64
CA LYS A 156 -0.94 6.46 -9.22
C LYS A 156 -2.42 6.13 -9.04
N PHE A 157 -2.97 6.58 -7.91
CA PHE A 157 -4.37 6.44 -7.56
C PHE A 157 -5.15 7.70 -7.93
N TYR A 158 -6.44 7.51 -8.25
CA TYR A 158 -7.40 8.55 -8.58
C TYR A 158 -8.73 8.25 -7.87
N SER A 159 -9.59 9.25 -7.74
CA SER A 159 -10.87 9.09 -7.05
C SER A 159 -11.86 8.20 -7.80
N SER A 160 -11.66 8.00 -9.13
CA SER A 160 -12.48 7.10 -9.93
C SER A 160 -11.68 6.52 -11.11
N PRO A 161 -12.12 5.36 -11.69
CA PRO A 161 -11.54 4.80 -12.91
C PRO A 161 -11.54 5.76 -14.09
N ASP A 162 -12.61 6.54 -14.27
CA ASP A 162 -12.72 7.53 -15.35
C ASP A 162 -11.65 8.61 -15.23
N GLN A 163 -11.33 9.07 -14.01
CA GLN A 163 -10.24 10.02 -13.81
C GLN A 163 -8.89 9.43 -14.15
N ALA A 164 -8.65 8.15 -13.84
CA ALA A 164 -7.42 7.46 -14.19
C ALA A 164 -7.27 7.34 -15.72
N GLN A 165 -8.33 6.97 -16.42
CA GLN A 165 -8.37 6.86 -17.88
C GLN A 165 -8.16 8.23 -18.56
N ASN A 166 -8.88 9.26 -18.13
CA ASN A 166 -8.78 10.62 -18.68
C ASN A 166 -7.39 11.24 -18.45
N ALA A 167 -6.75 10.95 -17.33
CA ALA A 167 -5.40 11.42 -17.06
C ALA A 167 -4.38 10.85 -18.06
N LEU A 168 -4.54 9.61 -18.53
CA LEU A 168 -3.70 9.02 -19.56
C LEU A 168 -3.90 9.66 -20.93
N VAL A 169 -5.15 9.90 -21.31
CA VAL A 169 -5.47 10.58 -22.58
C VAL A 169 -4.86 11.98 -22.60
N ASN A 170 -4.97 12.71 -21.49
CA ASN A 170 -4.38 14.06 -21.37
C ASN A 170 -2.85 14.03 -21.43
N ASP A 171 -2.20 13.05 -20.81
CA ASP A 171 -0.75 12.89 -20.85
C ASP A 171 -0.27 12.51 -22.27
N TYR A 172 -0.99 11.62 -22.96
CA TYR A 172 -0.70 11.27 -24.34
C TYR A 172 -0.81 12.49 -25.27
N ASN A 173 -1.87 13.28 -25.15
CA ASN A 173 -2.07 14.48 -25.96
C ASN A 173 -1.00 15.54 -25.69
N LYS A 174 -0.59 15.75 -24.43
CA LYS A 174 0.50 16.66 -24.08
C LYS A 174 1.82 16.23 -24.71
N ASN A 175 2.16 14.94 -24.63
CA ASN A 175 3.38 14.41 -25.21
C ASN A 175 3.37 14.52 -26.74
N LYS A 176 2.22 14.26 -27.39
CA LYS A 176 2.08 14.41 -28.82
C LYS A 176 2.30 15.87 -29.28
N ILE A 177 1.66 16.83 -28.58
CA ILE A 177 1.85 18.27 -28.87
C ILE A 177 3.31 18.68 -28.68
N GLN A 178 4.02 18.14 -27.69
CA GLN A 178 5.44 18.45 -27.47
C GLN A 178 6.35 17.87 -28.57
N ILE A 179 6.07 16.66 -29.02
CA ILE A 179 6.78 16.04 -30.15
C ILE A 179 6.56 16.83 -31.42
N ASP A 180 5.32 17.24 -31.72
CA ASP A 180 4.99 18.02 -32.89
C ASP A 180 5.66 19.41 -32.87
N LYS A 181 5.71 20.07 -31.70
CA LYS A 181 6.45 21.33 -31.55
C LYS A 181 7.95 21.17 -31.76
N ASN A 182 8.55 20.08 -31.28
CA ASN A 182 9.98 19.82 -31.46
C ASN A 182 10.32 19.47 -32.96
N ARG A 183 9.36 18.88 -33.68
CA ARG A 183 9.48 18.61 -35.12
C ARG A 183 9.29 19.85 -35.96
N ALA A 184 8.51 20.82 -35.47
CA ALA A 184 8.23 22.08 -36.18
C ALA A 184 9.31 23.17 -35.97
N MET A 185 10.34 22.95 -35.17
CA MET A 185 11.47 23.84 -35.06
C MET A 185 12.34 23.67 -36.33
N PRO A 186 12.50 24.71 -37.16
CA PRO A 186 13.36 24.63 -38.33
C PRO A 186 14.81 24.41 -37.87
N ASN A 187 15.49 23.46 -38.53
CA ASN A 187 16.93 23.34 -38.45
C ASN A 187 17.55 24.71 -38.80
N VAL A 188 18.01 25.42 -37.78
CA VAL A 188 18.85 26.61 -38.01
C VAL A 188 20.17 26.06 -38.51
N PRO A 189 20.59 26.36 -39.77
CA PRO A 189 21.89 25.93 -40.21
C PRO A 189 22.95 26.64 -39.37
N ASN A 190 23.82 25.88 -38.71
CA ASN A 190 25.05 26.43 -38.16
C ASN A 190 25.91 26.92 -39.35
N ASN A 191 25.73 28.17 -39.70
CA ASN A 191 26.75 28.90 -40.44
C ASN A 191 27.68 29.53 -39.38
N PHE A 192 28.86 28.97 -39.34
CA PHE A 192 30.20 29.48 -39.06
C PHE A 192 31.03 28.46 -38.30
#